data_46d4af231f3e418ebe77f3051b5ff5cf
#
_entry.id   46d4af231f3e418ebe77f3051b5ff5cf
#
_cell.length_a   1.000
_cell.length_b   1.000
_cell.length_c   1.000
_cell.angle_alpha   90.00
_cell.angle_beta   90.00
_cell.angle_gamma   90.00
#
_symmetry.space_group_name_H-M   'P 1'
#
loop_
_entity.id
_entity.type
_entity.pdbx_description
1 polymer ?
#
loop_
_entity_poly.entity_id
_entity_poly.type
_entity_poly.pdbx_seq_one_letter_code
_entity_poly.pdbx_strand_id
1 'polypeptide(L)'
;MAKEKKNEVKKIDKNLEVTSHCSYIVYRIESFTKIKTPKKAIYNYIELEKTMGNFPKELEYITSFYDDETGSSGSFFKNNEQDNYILAYTGTNFYFDREKDMKTDVLDICLGQGRHYSPCFKFYKRMVKKYGDNIILTGHSLGGNISMRVALEYNVQHTVVYNGAPLYLTGGVDIFMDESVDPELYKERKARYKRNANKIKKKQAEFTGVIKRIISDRDIFTRIAELLDIGNYVGEEYIISDAGMHGMKVFLNIHQETLNAVLVEKDTEHDNLTNEYKDFSLEEIKLLKGFSKDTLSSLEGQLGSTLMSDTIMDILNKNPYKIDFQRFISAILEKIEQQRQEKLE
;
A
#
# COMPACT_ATOMS: atom_id res chain seq x y z
N MET A 1 -37.92 -17.58 -22.07
CA MET A 1 -36.62 -18.25 -22.28
C MET A 1 -35.55 -17.36 -21.70
N ALA A 2 -35.20 -17.57 -20.43
CA ALA A 2 -34.13 -16.85 -19.75
C ALA A 2 -32.79 -17.45 -20.23
N LYS A 3 -31.93 -16.63 -20.83
CA LYS A 3 -30.55 -16.99 -21.13
C LYS A 3 -29.81 -17.11 -19.80
N GLU A 4 -29.45 -18.33 -19.41
CA GLU A 4 -28.44 -18.59 -18.42
C GLU A 4 -27.14 -17.93 -18.90
N LYS A 5 -26.73 -16.83 -18.25
CA LYS A 5 -25.37 -16.34 -18.35
C LYS A 5 -24.47 -17.37 -17.65
N LYS A 6 -23.80 -18.21 -18.44
CA LYS A 6 -22.66 -18.98 -17.95
C LYS A 6 -21.64 -17.98 -17.40
N ASN A 7 -21.46 -18.00 -16.08
CA ASN A 7 -20.30 -17.37 -15.45
C ASN A 7 -19.05 -18.07 -16.00
N GLU A 8 -18.39 -17.46 -16.97
CA GLU A 8 -17.03 -17.83 -17.31
C GLU A 8 -16.17 -17.55 -16.09
N VAL A 9 -15.71 -18.61 -15.44
CA VAL A 9 -14.70 -18.53 -14.38
C VAL A 9 -13.46 -17.95 -15.06
N LYS A 10 -13.26 -16.63 -14.89
CA LYS A 10 -12.05 -15.96 -15.38
C LYS A 10 -10.85 -16.67 -14.73
N LYS A 11 -9.98 -17.23 -15.58
CA LYS A 11 -8.77 -17.93 -15.16
C LYS A 11 -7.94 -16.97 -14.32
N ILE A 12 -7.65 -17.32 -13.06
CA ILE A 12 -6.83 -16.47 -12.19
C ILE A 12 -5.53 -16.15 -12.87
N ASP A 13 -5.12 -14.90 -12.68
CA ASP A 13 -3.80 -14.44 -13.03
C ASP A 13 -2.78 -15.17 -12.13
N LYS A 14 -2.03 -16.13 -12.73
CA LYS A 14 -0.98 -16.88 -12.05
C LYS A 14 0.06 -15.98 -11.35
N ASN A 15 0.09 -14.70 -11.73
CA ASN A 15 0.96 -13.70 -11.11
C ASN A 15 0.53 -13.34 -9.69
N LEU A 16 -0.73 -13.51 -9.28
CA LEU A 16 -1.20 -13.14 -7.95
C LEU A 16 -0.49 -13.92 -6.86
N GLU A 17 -0.34 -15.23 -7.02
CA GLU A 17 0.33 -16.08 -6.03
C GLU A 17 1.80 -15.67 -5.87
N VAL A 18 2.54 -15.61 -6.98
CA VAL A 18 3.98 -15.27 -6.93
C VAL A 18 4.23 -13.85 -6.45
N THR A 19 3.39 -12.87 -6.83
CA THR A 19 3.54 -11.47 -6.41
C THR A 19 3.18 -11.26 -4.95
N SER A 20 2.17 -11.97 -4.40
CA SER A 20 1.84 -11.90 -2.97
C SER A 20 2.98 -12.43 -2.10
N HIS A 21 3.57 -13.57 -2.47
CA HIS A 21 4.72 -14.11 -1.75
C HIS A 21 5.96 -13.21 -1.85
N CYS A 22 6.22 -12.60 -3.00
CA CYS A 22 7.30 -11.61 -3.13
C CYS A 22 7.04 -10.38 -2.25
N SER A 23 5.81 -9.86 -2.23
CA SER A 23 5.43 -8.71 -1.40
C SER A 23 5.47 -8.99 0.10
N TYR A 24 5.37 -10.26 0.48
CA TYR A 24 5.50 -10.68 1.88
C TYR A 24 6.96 -10.88 2.29
N ILE A 25 7.73 -11.67 1.52
CA ILE A 25 9.10 -12.05 1.91
C ILE A 25 10.07 -10.86 1.87
N VAL A 26 9.77 -9.83 1.05
CA VAL A 26 10.63 -8.65 0.89
C VAL A 26 10.92 -7.93 2.22
N TYR A 27 9.99 -7.93 3.18
CA TYR A 27 10.18 -7.36 4.51
C TYR A 27 11.30 -8.07 5.30
N ARG A 28 11.39 -9.38 5.18
CA ARG A 28 12.46 -10.15 5.84
C ARG A 28 13.79 -9.95 5.11
N ILE A 29 13.76 -9.91 3.78
CA ILE A 29 14.97 -9.64 2.97
C ILE A 29 15.52 -8.24 3.26
N GLU A 30 14.64 -7.25 3.42
CA GLU A 30 15.03 -5.91 3.85
C GLU A 30 15.82 -5.93 5.15
N SER A 31 15.31 -6.62 6.19
CA SER A 31 15.98 -6.75 7.48
C SER A 31 17.40 -7.31 7.33
N PHE A 32 17.56 -8.33 6.49
CA PHE A 32 18.89 -8.89 6.20
C PHE A 32 19.78 -7.91 5.43
N THR A 33 19.21 -7.22 4.44
CA THR A 33 19.96 -6.28 3.59
C THR A 33 20.43 -5.07 4.39
N LYS A 34 19.59 -4.55 5.29
CA LYS A 34 19.88 -3.43 6.18
C LYS A 34 21.08 -3.72 7.08
N ILE A 35 21.17 -4.90 7.66
CA ILE A 35 22.32 -5.31 8.49
C ILE A 35 23.49 -5.87 7.67
N LYS A 36 23.47 -5.69 6.35
CA LYS A 36 24.52 -6.10 5.41
C LYS A 36 24.83 -7.60 5.45
N THR A 37 23.78 -8.41 5.67
CA THR A 37 23.89 -9.87 5.64
C THR A 37 24.42 -10.33 4.27
N PRO A 38 25.38 -11.28 4.22
CA PRO A 38 25.89 -11.80 2.96
C PRO A 38 24.76 -12.36 2.08
N LYS A 39 24.79 -12.07 0.79
CA LYS A 39 23.80 -12.53 -0.20
C LYS A 39 23.53 -14.03 -0.11
N LYS A 40 24.58 -14.85 0.13
CA LYS A 40 24.45 -16.29 0.30
C LYS A 40 23.53 -16.69 1.46
N ALA A 41 23.55 -15.94 2.56
CA ALA A 41 22.67 -16.22 3.72
C ALA A 41 21.21 -15.87 3.41
N ILE A 42 20.95 -14.78 2.65
CA ILE A 42 19.62 -14.44 2.15
C ILE A 42 19.12 -15.55 1.23
N TYR A 43 19.97 -16.01 0.31
CA TYR A 43 19.64 -17.13 -0.58
C TYR A 43 19.28 -18.40 0.19
N ASN A 44 20.11 -18.79 1.16
CA ASN A 44 19.86 -19.98 1.99
C ASN A 44 18.54 -19.85 2.77
N TYR A 45 18.22 -18.67 3.28
CA TYR A 45 16.94 -18.41 3.94
C TYR A 45 15.76 -18.66 3.00
N ILE A 46 15.83 -18.15 1.78
CA ILE A 46 14.76 -18.32 0.78
C ILE A 46 14.61 -19.78 0.38
N GLU A 47 15.71 -20.52 0.20
CA GLU A 47 15.67 -21.95 -0.09
C GLU A 47 15.07 -22.76 1.07
N LEU A 48 15.30 -22.33 2.32
CA LEU A 48 14.63 -22.92 3.48
C LEU A 48 13.12 -22.66 3.44
N GLU A 49 12.68 -21.43 3.15
CA GLU A 49 11.25 -21.09 3.01
C GLU A 49 10.57 -21.90 1.89
N LYS A 50 11.27 -22.13 0.77
CA LYS A 50 10.78 -23.03 -0.30
C LYS A 50 10.63 -24.47 0.19
N THR A 51 11.60 -24.97 0.94
CA THR A 51 11.59 -26.33 1.49
C THR A 51 10.43 -26.53 2.46
N MET A 52 10.10 -25.49 3.23
CA MET A 52 8.96 -25.48 4.15
C MET A 52 7.61 -25.26 3.46
N GLY A 53 7.60 -24.98 2.16
CA GLY A 53 6.37 -24.67 1.40
C GLY A 53 5.83 -23.24 1.61
N ASN A 54 6.61 -22.35 2.22
CA ASN A 54 6.22 -20.97 2.52
C ASN A 54 6.55 -19.99 1.38
N PHE A 55 7.28 -20.44 0.35
CA PHE A 55 7.67 -19.63 -0.78
C PHE A 55 7.65 -20.45 -2.08
N PRO A 56 7.13 -19.90 -3.21
CA PRO A 56 7.01 -20.63 -4.47
C PRO A 56 8.36 -21.15 -4.98
N LYS A 57 8.39 -22.40 -5.42
CA LYS A 57 9.63 -23.10 -5.84
C LYS A 57 10.21 -22.53 -7.14
N GLU A 58 9.34 -22.01 -8.01
CA GLU A 58 9.69 -21.40 -9.30
C GLU A 58 10.38 -20.04 -9.19
N LEU A 59 10.28 -19.38 -8.03
CA LEU A 59 10.91 -18.08 -7.80
C LEU A 59 12.36 -18.22 -7.37
N GLU A 60 13.26 -17.53 -8.04
CA GLU A 60 14.68 -17.43 -7.71
C GLU A 60 15.03 -16.02 -7.24
N TYR A 61 15.65 -15.91 -6.08
CA TYR A 61 16.16 -14.62 -5.59
C TYR A 61 17.42 -14.18 -6.35
N ILE A 62 17.36 -13.02 -6.96
CA ILE A 62 18.48 -12.47 -7.74
C ILE A 62 19.29 -11.46 -6.92
N THR A 63 18.64 -10.44 -6.37
CA THR A 63 19.30 -9.36 -5.63
C THR A 63 18.30 -8.48 -4.90
N SER A 64 18.79 -7.68 -3.96
CA SER A 64 18.03 -6.63 -3.27
C SER A 64 18.83 -5.35 -3.18
N PHE A 65 18.17 -4.28 -2.76
CA PHE A 65 18.79 -3.04 -2.34
C PHE A 65 18.16 -2.54 -1.04
N TYR A 66 18.93 -1.80 -0.30
CA TYR A 66 18.50 -0.97 0.82
C TYR A 66 19.23 0.36 0.72
N ASP A 67 18.52 1.47 0.87
CA ASP A 67 19.05 2.82 0.83
C ASP A 67 19.08 3.40 2.25
N ASP A 68 20.25 3.52 2.82
CA ASP A 68 20.45 3.96 4.21
C ASP A 68 19.94 5.40 4.47
N GLU A 69 19.82 6.23 3.43
CA GLU A 69 19.37 7.62 3.55
C GLU A 69 17.85 7.71 3.64
N THR A 70 17.13 6.91 2.85
CA THR A 70 15.69 7.00 2.71
C THR A 70 14.93 5.83 3.31
N GLY A 71 15.61 4.77 3.75
CA GLY A 71 14.99 3.53 4.19
C GLY A 71 14.36 2.70 3.06
N SER A 72 14.42 3.18 1.81
CA SER A 72 13.80 2.50 0.68
C SER A 72 14.48 1.19 0.36
N SER A 73 13.71 0.18 0.08
CA SER A 73 14.23 -1.14 -0.25
C SER A 73 13.37 -1.88 -1.27
N GLY A 74 13.92 -2.95 -1.80
CA GLY A 74 13.23 -3.85 -2.70
C GLY A 74 14.07 -5.04 -3.08
N SER A 75 13.41 -6.08 -3.55
CA SER A 75 14.03 -7.35 -3.96
C SER A 75 13.59 -7.75 -5.34
N PHE A 76 14.50 -8.38 -6.07
CA PHE A 76 14.33 -8.78 -7.45
C PHE A 76 14.44 -10.29 -7.57
N PHE A 77 13.44 -10.90 -8.20
CA PHE A 77 13.29 -12.33 -8.36
C PHE A 77 13.14 -12.70 -9.84
N LYS A 78 13.57 -13.89 -10.20
CA LYS A 78 13.22 -14.54 -11.47
C LYS A 78 12.10 -15.53 -11.22
N ASN A 79 11.07 -15.50 -12.06
CA ASN A 79 10.06 -16.54 -12.14
C ASN A 79 10.43 -17.50 -13.29
N ASN A 80 10.89 -18.68 -12.93
CA ASN A 80 11.37 -19.68 -13.90
C ASN A 80 10.23 -20.38 -14.65
N GLU A 81 9.00 -20.37 -14.12
CA GLU A 81 7.84 -20.96 -14.80
C GLU A 81 7.35 -20.08 -15.97
N GLN A 82 7.35 -18.75 -15.77
CA GLN A 82 6.80 -17.80 -16.75
C GLN A 82 7.89 -17.04 -17.52
N ASP A 83 9.17 -17.31 -17.23
CA ASP A 83 10.34 -16.63 -17.80
C ASP A 83 10.25 -15.09 -17.74
N ASN A 84 9.77 -14.58 -16.61
CA ASN A 84 9.70 -13.17 -16.32
C ASN A 84 10.41 -12.83 -15.00
N TYR A 85 10.43 -11.55 -14.65
CA TYR A 85 11.02 -11.09 -13.39
C TYR A 85 9.97 -10.41 -12.53
N ILE A 86 10.18 -10.44 -11.22
CA ILE A 86 9.33 -9.74 -10.25
C ILE A 86 10.21 -8.81 -9.43
N LEU A 87 9.83 -7.53 -9.39
CA LEU A 87 10.43 -6.53 -8.52
C LEU A 87 9.43 -6.15 -7.44
N ALA A 88 9.73 -6.56 -6.21
CA ALA A 88 8.92 -6.26 -5.04
C ALA A 88 9.56 -5.12 -4.23
N TYR A 89 8.81 -4.04 -4.00
CA TYR A 89 9.20 -2.95 -3.10
C TYR A 89 8.64 -3.18 -1.71
N THR A 90 9.43 -2.87 -0.70
CA THR A 90 9.03 -3.02 0.70
C THR A 90 8.15 -1.83 1.11
N GLY A 91 7.11 -2.10 1.86
CA GLY A 91 6.35 -1.08 2.58
C GLY A 91 7.08 -0.63 3.84
N THR A 92 6.46 0.23 4.65
CA THR A 92 7.02 0.65 5.93
C THR A 92 7.20 -0.56 6.84
N ASN A 93 8.42 -0.79 7.29
CA ASN A 93 8.77 -1.92 8.14
C ASN A 93 8.72 -1.54 9.62
N PHE A 94 7.55 -1.64 10.21
CA PHE A 94 7.30 -1.28 11.61
C PHE A 94 8.15 -2.05 12.64
N TYR A 95 8.75 -3.17 12.26
CA TYR A 95 9.56 -3.98 13.17
C TYR A 95 10.95 -3.42 13.44
N PHE A 96 11.51 -2.63 12.51
CA PHE A 96 12.92 -2.23 12.56
C PHE A 96 13.19 -0.73 12.54
N ASP A 97 12.26 0.11 12.04
CA ASP A 97 12.44 1.55 11.87
C ASP A 97 11.33 2.38 12.50
N ARG A 98 11.36 2.42 13.86
CA ARG A 98 10.27 3.03 14.64
C ARG A 98 10.14 4.55 14.53
N GLU A 99 11.17 5.31 14.22
CA GLU A 99 11.10 6.77 14.40
C GLU A 99 11.35 7.63 13.16
N LYS A 100 12.21 7.21 12.24
CA LYS A 100 12.66 8.09 11.15
C LYS A 100 11.82 7.99 9.89
N ASP A 101 11.39 6.79 9.54
CA ASP A 101 10.81 6.48 8.25
C ASP A 101 9.30 6.81 8.19
N MET A 102 8.56 6.57 9.26
CA MET A 102 7.12 6.83 9.27
C MET A 102 6.75 8.32 9.14
N LYS A 103 7.53 9.22 9.75
CA LYS A 103 7.27 10.67 9.67
C LYS A 103 7.36 11.21 8.27
N THR A 104 8.38 10.76 7.55
CA THR A 104 8.66 11.21 6.19
C THR A 104 7.69 10.53 5.23
N ASP A 105 7.44 9.24 5.40
CA ASP A 105 6.70 8.43 4.45
C ASP A 105 5.21 8.76 4.42
N VAL A 106 4.56 8.90 5.56
CA VAL A 106 3.12 9.22 5.60
C VAL A 106 2.85 10.58 4.96
N LEU A 107 3.63 11.60 5.31
CA LEU A 107 3.48 12.94 4.74
C LEU A 107 3.83 12.99 3.27
N ASP A 108 4.93 12.34 2.89
CA ASP A 108 5.38 12.31 1.51
C ASP A 108 4.37 11.57 0.61
N ILE A 109 3.75 10.48 1.11
CA ILE A 109 2.62 9.82 0.44
C ILE A 109 1.45 10.79 0.30
N CYS A 110 1.03 11.41 1.39
CA CYS A 110 -0.10 12.34 1.39
C CYS A 110 0.07 13.48 0.39
N LEU A 111 1.30 13.92 0.17
CA LEU A 111 1.64 15.01 -0.74
C LEU A 111 2.10 14.53 -2.13
N GLY A 112 2.08 13.23 -2.41
CA GLY A 112 2.54 12.64 -3.68
C GLY A 112 4.03 12.90 -3.95
N GLN A 113 4.84 13.07 -2.90
CA GLN A 113 6.27 13.33 -2.99
C GLN A 113 7.02 12.36 -2.09
N GLY A 114 8.34 12.31 -2.24
CA GLY A 114 9.22 11.56 -1.34
C GLY A 114 10.61 11.36 -1.91
N ARG A 115 11.59 11.37 -1.03
CA ARG A 115 12.96 11.04 -1.39
C ARG A 115 13.10 9.55 -1.70
N HIS A 116 12.26 8.73 -1.09
CA HIS A 116 12.23 7.27 -1.22
C HIS A 116 11.98 6.77 -2.65
N TYR A 117 11.36 7.56 -3.54
CA TYR A 117 11.17 7.13 -4.93
C TYR A 117 12.47 7.09 -5.73
N SER A 118 13.42 8.00 -5.47
CA SER A 118 14.64 8.10 -6.27
C SER A 118 15.49 6.82 -6.28
N PRO A 119 15.82 6.18 -5.14
CA PRO A 119 16.55 4.92 -5.13
C PRO A 119 15.75 3.78 -5.79
N CYS A 120 14.43 3.76 -5.63
CA CYS A 120 13.56 2.77 -6.28
C CYS A 120 13.58 2.89 -7.80
N PHE A 121 13.51 4.12 -8.34
CA PHE A 121 13.62 4.39 -9.78
C PHE A 121 14.99 3.99 -10.33
N LYS A 122 16.07 4.29 -9.61
CA LYS A 122 17.44 3.89 -9.98
C LYS A 122 17.58 2.37 -9.99
N PHE A 123 17.00 1.70 -9.01
CA PHE A 123 17.05 0.24 -8.93
C PHE A 123 16.28 -0.41 -10.10
N TYR A 124 15.07 0.03 -10.39
CA TYR A 124 14.30 -0.42 -11.54
C TYR A 124 15.10 -0.28 -12.85
N LYS A 125 15.61 0.92 -13.15
CA LYS A 125 16.43 1.14 -14.35
C LYS A 125 17.62 0.19 -14.45
N ARG A 126 18.29 -0.07 -13.33
CA ARG A 126 19.42 -1.00 -13.28
C ARG A 126 18.98 -2.43 -13.61
N MET A 127 17.81 -2.87 -13.12
CA MET A 127 17.28 -4.20 -13.41
C MET A 127 16.87 -4.31 -14.88
N VAL A 128 16.14 -3.33 -15.43
CA VAL A 128 15.79 -3.30 -16.86
C VAL A 128 17.03 -3.35 -17.74
N LYS A 129 18.06 -2.55 -17.43
CA LYS A 129 19.31 -2.56 -18.21
C LYS A 129 19.98 -3.93 -18.24
N LYS A 130 19.85 -4.71 -17.15
CA LYS A 130 20.56 -6.00 -17.02
C LYS A 130 19.73 -7.20 -17.48
N TYR A 131 18.41 -7.16 -17.30
CA TYR A 131 17.53 -8.31 -17.45
C TYR A 131 16.39 -8.10 -18.44
N GLY A 132 16.27 -6.91 -19.05
CA GLY A 132 15.16 -6.55 -19.90
C GLY A 132 13.96 -6.01 -19.13
N ASP A 133 12.89 -5.69 -19.84
CA ASP A 133 11.70 -5.00 -19.34
C ASP A 133 10.51 -5.92 -19.02
N ASN A 134 10.69 -7.25 -19.21
CA ASN A 134 9.68 -8.24 -18.80
C ASN A 134 9.64 -8.39 -17.27
N ILE A 135 9.32 -7.30 -16.59
CA ILE A 135 9.32 -7.16 -15.12
C ILE A 135 7.91 -6.85 -14.65
N ILE A 136 7.41 -7.66 -13.72
CA ILE A 136 6.19 -7.38 -12.96
C ILE A 136 6.58 -6.62 -11.68
N LEU A 137 5.92 -5.50 -11.44
CA LEU A 137 6.09 -4.77 -10.18
C LEU A 137 5.09 -5.25 -9.14
N THR A 138 5.52 -5.28 -7.89
CA THR A 138 4.64 -5.60 -6.77
C THR A 138 5.07 -4.92 -5.48
N GLY A 139 4.15 -4.85 -4.51
CA GLY A 139 4.42 -4.31 -3.20
C GLY A 139 3.14 -4.20 -2.37
N HIS A 140 3.33 -4.08 -1.07
CA HIS A 140 2.27 -3.92 -0.10
C HIS A 140 2.39 -2.57 0.61
N SER A 141 1.27 -1.94 0.94
CA SER A 141 1.25 -0.67 1.67
C SER A 141 2.03 0.43 0.92
N LEU A 142 3.04 1.06 1.55
CA LEU A 142 3.96 2.00 0.89
C LEU A 142 4.69 1.36 -0.30
N GLY A 143 5.08 0.08 -0.21
CA GLY A 143 5.67 -0.64 -1.34
C GLY A 143 4.73 -0.74 -2.54
N GLY A 144 3.43 -0.83 -2.31
CA GLY A 144 2.39 -0.74 -3.34
C GLY A 144 2.34 0.65 -3.98
N ASN A 145 2.40 1.71 -3.18
CA ASN A 145 2.50 3.09 -3.69
C ASN A 145 3.75 3.26 -4.57
N ILE A 146 4.92 2.83 -4.09
CA ILE A 146 6.18 2.87 -4.85
C ILE A 146 6.05 2.12 -6.16
N SER A 147 5.47 0.91 -6.15
CA SER A 147 5.25 0.11 -7.36
C SER A 147 4.38 0.83 -8.38
N MET A 148 3.26 1.44 -7.96
CA MET A 148 2.42 2.25 -8.84
C MET A 148 3.17 3.48 -9.38
N ARG A 149 3.98 4.16 -8.56
CA ARG A 149 4.79 5.31 -9.00
C ARG A 149 5.86 4.92 -10.02
N VAL A 150 6.53 3.78 -9.84
CA VAL A 150 7.49 3.23 -10.80
C VAL A 150 6.77 2.84 -12.09
N ALA A 151 5.60 2.19 -11.98
CA ALA A 151 4.80 1.81 -13.14
C ALA A 151 4.42 3.02 -13.99
N LEU A 152 3.92 4.09 -13.37
CA LEU A 152 3.58 5.32 -14.07
C LEU A 152 4.80 6.04 -14.68
N GLU A 153 5.94 6.04 -13.98
CA GLU A 153 7.13 6.75 -14.49
C GLU A 153 7.76 6.06 -15.71
N TYR A 154 7.69 4.72 -15.78
CA TYR A 154 8.35 3.92 -16.82
C TYR A 154 7.38 3.16 -17.73
N ASN A 155 6.09 3.37 -17.58
CA ASN A 155 5.04 2.69 -18.34
C ASN A 155 5.15 1.15 -18.27
N VAL A 156 5.32 0.61 -17.04
CA VAL A 156 5.50 -0.83 -16.83
C VAL A 156 4.20 -1.57 -17.12
N GLN A 157 4.27 -2.64 -17.91
CA GLN A 157 3.08 -3.28 -18.45
C GLN A 157 2.25 -4.04 -17.39
N HIS A 158 2.89 -4.60 -16.37
CA HIS A 158 2.18 -5.39 -15.35
C HIS A 158 2.61 -5.00 -13.94
N THR A 159 1.63 -4.65 -13.12
CA THR A 159 1.84 -4.31 -11.71
C THR A 159 0.70 -4.88 -10.87
N VAL A 160 1.03 -5.51 -9.74
CA VAL A 160 0.06 -6.03 -8.77
C VAL A 160 0.41 -5.50 -7.39
N VAL A 161 -0.50 -4.81 -6.75
CA VAL A 161 -0.25 -4.23 -5.41
C VAL A 161 -1.30 -4.67 -4.41
N TYR A 162 -0.89 -4.80 -3.15
CA TYR A 162 -1.68 -5.32 -2.05
C TYR A 162 -1.86 -4.25 -0.98
N ASN A 163 -3.11 -3.89 -0.65
CA ASN A 163 -3.43 -2.80 0.29
C ASN A 163 -2.53 -1.58 0.06
N GLY A 164 -2.32 -1.23 -1.23
CA GLY A 164 -1.36 -0.19 -1.62
C GLY A 164 -1.81 1.19 -1.18
N ALA A 165 -0.91 1.98 -0.61
CA ALA A 165 -1.19 3.36 -0.25
C ALA A 165 -1.48 4.22 -1.50
N PRO A 166 -2.34 5.26 -1.40
CA PRO A 166 -2.69 6.13 -2.51
C PRO A 166 -1.46 6.87 -3.07
N LEU A 167 -1.52 7.26 -4.34
CA LEU A 167 -0.46 8.04 -4.99
C LEU A 167 -0.28 9.43 -4.36
N TYR A 168 -1.36 10.01 -3.88
CA TYR A 168 -1.46 11.22 -3.05
C TYR A 168 -2.88 11.32 -2.48
N LEU A 169 -3.06 12.18 -1.48
CA LEU A 169 -4.39 12.49 -0.97
C LEU A 169 -4.93 13.77 -1.63
N THR A 170 -6.16 13.68 -2.15
CA THR A 170 -6.90 14.84 -2.68
C THR A 170 -7.13 15.83 -1.53
N GLY A 171 -6.96 17.11 -1.77
CA GLY A 171 -6.93 18.12 -0.71
C GLY A 171 -5.53 18.32 -0.10
N GLY A 172 -4.69 17.29 -0.10
CA GLY A 172 -3.27 17.39 0.23
C GLY A 172 -2.98 18.12 1.54
N VAL A 173 -2.34 19.28 1.45
CA VAL A 173 -1.91 20.07 2.62
C VAL A 173 -3.10 20.54 3.47
N ASP A 174 -4.23 20.84 2.83
CA ASP A 174 -5.41 21.41 3.50
C ASP A 174 -6.02 20.46 4.55
N ILE A 175 -5.77 19.13 4.41
CA ILE A 175 -6.23 18.12 5.35
C ILE A 175 -5.46 18.18 6.67
N PHE A 176 -4.16 18.49 6.61
CA PHE A 176 -3.24 18.31 7.72
C PHE A 176 -2.68 19.61 8.29
N MET A 177 -2.82 20.74 7.57
CA MET A 177 -2.22 21.99 7.96
C MET A 177 -3.24 23.11 7.97
N ASP A 178 -3.14 23.96 8.98
CA ASP A 178 -3.88 25.22 9.05
C ASP A 178 -3.00 26.35 8.54
N GLU A 179 -3.50 27.09 7.56
CA GLU A 179 -2.79 28.24 6.96
C GLU A 179 -2.47 29.32 8.01
N SER A 180 -3.32 29.48 9.01
CA SER A 180 -3.15 30.49 10.05
C SER A 180 -1.98 30.22 10.99
N VAL A 181 -1.54 28.96 11.12
CA VAL A 181 -0.46 28.54 12.03
C VAL A 181 0.92 28.86 11.45
N ASP A 182 1.11 28.63 10.15
CA ASP A 182 2.36 28.93 9.45
C ASP A 182 2.07 29.19 7.96
N PRO A 183 1.69 30.41 7.60
CA PRO A 183 1.26 30.75 6.24
C PRO A 183 2.32 30.50 5.16
N GLU A 184 3.59 30.74 5.46
CA GLU A 184 4.68 30.57 4.50
C GLU A 184 4.96 29.08 4.24
N LEU A 185 5.05 28.26 5.28
CA LEU A 185 5.23 26.82 5.16
C LEU A 185 4.02 26.18 4.46
N TYR A 186 2.80 26.57 4.79
CA TYR A 186 1.58 26.11 4.13
C TYR A 186 1.61 26.42 2.63
N LYS A 187 1.93 27.66 2.26
CA LYS A 187 2.02 28.09 0.85
C LYS A 187 3.08 27.31 0.07
N GLU A 188 4.27 27.11 0.67
CA GLU A 188 5.33 26.30 0.05
C GLU A 188 4.86 24.87 -0.18
N ARG A 189 4.29 24.23 0.84
CA ARG A 189 3.80 22.86 0.79
C ARG A 189 2.68 22.69 -0.23
N LYS A 190 1.73 23.61 -0.25
CA LYS A 190 0.61 23.62 -1.21
C LYS A 190 1.08 23.76 -2.65
N ALA A 191 2.06 24.61 -2.90
CA ALA A 191 2.66 24.77 -4.22
C ALA A 191 3.41 23.50 -4.66
N ARG A 192 4.13 22.83 -3.75
CA ARG A 192 4.83 21.57 -4.00
C ARG A 192 3.83 20.44 -4.28
N TYR A 193 2.80 20.31 -3.46
CA TYR A 193 1.71 19.36 -3.66
C TYR A 193 1.08 19.50 -5.05
N LYS A 194 0.65 20.71 -5.44
CA LYS A 194 0.04 20.96 -6.75
C LYS A 194 0.94 20.50 -7.90
N ARG A 195 2.25 20.79 -7.85
CA ARG A 195 3.20 20.34 -8.87
C ARG A 195 3.27 18.81 -8.95
N ASN A 196 3.35 18.14 -7.81
CA ASN A 196 3.44 16.68 -7.74
C ASN A 196 2.15 16.00 -8.22
N ALA A 197 0.99 16.43 -7.73
CA ALA A 197 -0.31 15.91 -8.14
C ALA A 197 -0.52 16.06 -9.67
N ASN A 198 -0.19 17.23 -10.24
CA ASN A 198 -0.26 17.44 -11.67
C ASN A 198 0.69 16.54 -12.46
N LYS A 199 1.91 16.33 -11.97
CA LYS A 199 2.87 15.38 -12.60
C LYS A 199 2.31 13.97 -12.59
N ILE A 200 1.74 13.54 -11.46
CA ILE A 200 1.14 12.21 -11.33
C ILE A 200 -0.05 12.06 -12.27
N LYS A 201 -0.98 13.01 -12.28
CA LYS A 201 -2.15 13.01 -13.20
C LYS A 201 -1.73 12.91 -14.67
N LYS A 202 -0.69 13.65 -15.06
CA LYS A 202 -0.16 13.57 -16.43
C LYS A 202 0.34 12.17 -16.73
N LYS A 203 1.10 11.57 -15.81
CA LYS A 203 1.61 10.20 -15.98
C LYS A 203 0.49 9.15 -15.99
N GLN A 204 -0.56 9.33 -15.19
CA GLN A 204 -1.76 8.47 -15.23
C GLN A 204 -2.43 8.51 -16.60
N ALA A 205 -2.58 9.70 -17.19
CA ALA A 205 -3.19 9.86 -18.51
C ALA A 205 -2.35 9.27 -19.66
N GLU A 206 -1.04 9.17 -19.50
CA GLU A 206 -0.10 8.60 -20.48
C GLU A 206 0.13 7.10 -20.28
N PHE A 207 -0.35 6.52 -19.18
CA PHE A 207 -0.09 5.13 -18.80
C PHE A 207 -0.92 4.15 -19.64
N THR A 208 -0.26 3.11 -20.17
CA THR A 208 -0.89 2.08 -21.02
C THR A 208 -0.77 0.67 -20.44
N GLY A 209 -0.07 0.51 -19.33
CA GLY A 209 0.06 -0.77 -18.64
C GLY A 209 -1.18 -1.13 -17.81
N VAL A 210 -1.14 -2.25 -17.13
CA VAL A 210 -2.19 -2.73 -16.21
C VAL A 210 -1.67 -2.72 -14.79
N ILE A 211 -2.42 -2.10 -13.90
CA ILE A 211 -2.21 -2.15 -12.46
C ILE A 211 -3.43 -2.81 -11.84
N LYS A 212 -3.20 -3.91 -11.10
CA LYS A 212 -4.22 -4.57 -10.28
C LYS A 212 -3.98 -4.23 -8.81
N ARG A 213 -4.98 -3.66 -8.18
CA ARG A 213 -4.98 -3.33 -6.76
C ARG A 213 -5.83 -4.36 -6.02
N ILE A 214 -5.17 -5.19 -5.21
CA ILE A 214 -5.83 -6.21 -4.39
C ILE A 214 -5.97 -5.64 -2.98
N ILE A 215 -7.20 -5.50 -2.50
CA ILE A 215 -7.52 -4.79 -1.27
C ILE A 215 -8.31 -5.73 -0.36
N SER A 216 -7.96 -5.76 0.92
CA SER A 216 -8.81 -6.36 1.95
C SER A 216 -9.99 -5.42 2.23
N ASP A 217 -11.20 -5.99 2.31
CA ASP A 217 -12.43 -5.26 2.67
C ASP A 217 -12.34 -4.54 4.03
N ARG A 218 -11.44 -4.97 4.91
CA ARG A 218 -11.20 -4.40 6.25
C ARG A 218 -9.90 -3.58 6.34
N ASP A 219 -9.29 -3.26 5.20
CA ASP A 219 -8.13 -2.37 5.22
C ASP A 219 -8.51 -0.95 5.66
N ILE A 220 -8.17 -0.61 6.90
CA ILE A 220 -8.57 0.65 7.53
C ILE A 220 -8.06 1.89 6.78
N PHE A 221 -6.87 1.82 6.16
CA PHE A 221 -6.30 2.97 5.46
C PHE A 221 -7.02 3.24 4.15
N THR A 222 -7.32 2.21 3.38
CA THR A 222 -8.12 2.33 2.16
C THR A 222 -9.53 2.82 2.49
N ARG A 223 -10.18 2.25 3.51
CA ARG A 223 -11.53 2.63 3.92
C ARG A 223 -11.63 4.08 4.39
N ILE A 224 -10.64 4.59 5.13
CA ILE A 224 -10.59 6.01 5.52
C ILE A 224 -10.44 6.89 4.29
N ALA A 225 -9.54 6.53 3.36
CA ALA A 225 -9.33 7.28 2.14
C ALA A 225 -10.59 7.33 1.26
N GLU A 226 -11.33 6.23 1.19
CA GLU A 226 -12.61 6.15 0.47
C GLU A 226 -13.72 6.93 1.17
N LEU A 227 -13.87 6.78 2.50
CA LEU A 227 -14.86 7.51 3.29
C LEU A 227 -14.76 9.03 3.09
N LEU A 228 -13.53 9.52 3.04
CA LEU A 228 -13.25 10.95 2.87
C LEU A 228 -13.16 11.38 1.40
N ASP A 229 -13.22 10.44 0.46
CA ASP A 229 -12.99 10.67 -0.97
C ASP A 229 -11.68 11.42 -1.27
N ILE A 230 -10.62 11.01 -0.58
CA ILE A 230 -9.31 11.70 -0.66
C ILE A 230 -8.21 10.88 -1.31
N GLY A 231 -8.39 9.58 -1.47
CA GLY A 231 -7.37 8.69 -2.04
C GLY A 231 -7.26 8.82 -3.57
N ASN A 232 -6.12 9.24 -4.10
CA ASN A 232 -5.88 9.12 -5.53
C ASN A 232 -5.16 7.81 -5.84
N TYR A 233 -5.80 6.98 -6.65
CA TYR A 233 -5.33 5.67 -7.05
C TYR A 233 -5.28 5.55 -8.59
N VAL A 234 -4.68 4.49 -9.07
CA VAL A 234 -4.62 4.12 -10.49
C VAL A 234 -4.76 2.61 -10.63
N GLY A 235 -5.42 2.18 -11.69
CA GLY A 235 -5.60 0.75 -12.02
C GLY A 235 -6.92 0.17 -11.54
N GLU A 236 -7.09 -1.11 -11.81
CA GLU A 236 -8.28 -1.91 -11.47
C GLU A 236 -8.24 -2.30 -9.99
N GLU A 237 -9.38 -2.22 -9.33
CA GLU A 237 -9.52 -2.56 -7.93
C GLU A 237 -10.24 -3.88 -7.73
N TYR A 238 -9.69 -4.75 -6.90
CA TYR A 238 -10.25 -6.04 -6.53
C TYR A 238 -10.30 -6.16 -5.01
N ILE A 239 -11.50 -6.36 -4.46
CA ILE A 239 -11.74 -6.46 -3.02
C ILE A 239 -11.81 -7.92 -2.62
N ILE A 240 -11.08 -8.29 -1.57
CA ILE A 240 -11.16 -9.61 -0.95
C ILE A 240 -11.93 -9.48 0.36
N SER A 241 -13.10 -10.14 0.42
CA SER A 241 -13.94 -10.16 1.62
C SER A 241 -13.36 -11.05 2.71
N ASP A 242 -13.57 -10.65 3.96
CA ASP A 242 -13.11 -11.36 5.16
C ASP A 242 -11.61 -11.65 5.21
N ALA A 243 -10.82 -10.90 4.46
CA ALA A 243 -9.38 -11.08 4.38
C ALA A 243 -8.59 -10.45 5.56
N GLY A 244 -9.27 -9.83 6.52
CA GLY A 244 -8.63 -9.16 7.65
C GLY A 244 -8.21 -7.72 7.33
N MET A 245 -7.43 -7.09 8.22
CA MET A 245 -7.17 -5.65 8.17
C MET A 245 -6.12 -5.28 7.12
N HIS A 246 -4.93 -4.80 7.54
CA HIS A 246 -3.93 -4.27 6.61
C HIS A 246 -2.82 -5.26 6.25
N GLY A 247 -2.65 -6.34 7.01
CA GLY A 247 -1.46 -7.19 6.93
C GLY A 247 -1.35 -8.02 5.67
N MET A 248 -0.13 -8.23 5.18
CA MET A 248 0.15 -8.99 3.95
C MET A 248 -0.17 -10.50 4.05
N LYS A 249 -0.17 -11.08 5.25
CA LYS A 249 -0.40 -12.53 5.46
C LYS A 249 -1.75 -13.01 4.90
N VAL A 250 -2.75 -12.16 4.91
CA VAL A 250 -4.10 -12.49 4.43
C VAL A 250 -4.11 -12.86 2.93
N PHE A 251 -3.16 -12.32 2.17
CA PHE A 251 -3.04 -12.58 0.73
C PHE A 251 -2.26 -13.85 0.38
N LEU A 252 -1.59 -14.49 1.36
CA LEU A 252 -0.81 -15.72 1.15
C LEU A 252 -1.66 -16.98 1.27
N ASN A 253 -2.69 -16.95 2.11
CA ASN A 253 -3.50 -18.11 2.46
C ASN A 253 -4.77 -18.24 1.60
N ILE A 254 -4.92 -17.36 0.64
CA ILE A 254 -6.07 -17.39 -0.25
C ILE A 254 -5.77 -18.42 -1.32
N HIS A 255 -6.40 -19.60 -1.19
CA HIS A 255 -6.37 -20.61 -2.24
C HIS A 255 -6.90 -20.01 -3.53
N GLN A 256 -6.30 -20.38 -4.63
CA GLN A 256 -6.61 -19.87 -5.95
C GLN A 256 -8.13 -19.92 -6.28
N GLU A 257 -8.82 -20.95 -5.82
CA GLU A 257 -10.29 -21.07 -5.97
C GLU A 257 -11.06 -20.05 -5.13
N THR A 258 -10.58 -19.70 -3.96
CA THR A 258 -11.20 -18.69 -3.09
C THR A 258 -10.97 -17.28 -3.64
N LEU A 259 -9.79 -16.99 -4.17
CA LEU A 259 -9.52 -15.74 -4.89
C LEU A 259 -10.46 -15.56 -6.08
N ASN A 260 -10.75 -16.63 -6.84
CA ASN A 260 -11.69 -16.60 -7.96
C ASN A 260 -13.12 -16.27 -7.56
N ALA A 261 -13.55 -16.79 -6.40
CA ALA A 261 -14.90 -16.60 -5.89
C ALA A 261 -15.11 -15.25 -5.20
N VAL A 262 -14.01 -14.60 -4.75
CA VAL A 262 -14.03 -13.45 -3.83
C VAL A 262 -13.49 -12.18 -4.47
N LEU A 263 -12.79 -12.28 -5.62
CA LEU A 263 -12.40 -11.10 -6.40
C LEU A 263 -13.62 -10.53 -7.11
N VAL A 264 -14.26 -9.57 -6.50
CA VAL A 264 -15.30 -8.77 -7.15
C VAL A 264 -14.60 -7.60 -7.84
N GLU A 265 -14.61 -7.61 -9.17
CA GLU A 265 -14.24 -6.43 -9.96
C GLU A 265 -15.23 -5.33 -9.58
N LYS A 266 -14.71 -4.20 -9.09
CA LYS A 266 -15.53 -3.02 -8.81
C LYS A 266 -15.99 -2.48 -10.15
N ASP A 267 -17.19 -2.90 -10.56
CA ASP A 267 -17.83 -2.37 -11.75
C ASP A 267 -18.21 -0.92 -11.44
N THR A 268 -17.69 0.01 -12.20
CA THR A 268 -17.92 1.46 -12.03
C THR A 268 -19.40 1.82 -12.21
N GLU A 269 -20.22 0.89 -12.68
CA GLU A 269 -21.68 1.08 -12.83
C GLU A 269 -22.51 0.56 -11.64
N HIS A 270 -21.92 -0.17 -10.67
CA HIS A 270 -22.66 -0.70 -9.52
C HIS A 270 -22.26 -0.01 -8.21
N ASP A 271 -22.78 1.19 -8.02
CA ASP A 271 -22.75 1.96 -6.76
C ASP A 271 -23.33 1.20 -5.52
N ASN A 272 -23.95 0.05 -5.72
CA ASN A 272 -24.67 -0.67 -4.66
C ASN A 272 -23.78 -1.57 -3.79
N LEU A 273 -22.61 -2.03 -4.27
CA LEU A 273 -21.64 -2.78 -3.43
C LEU A 273 -20.86 -1.87 -2.50
N THR A 274 -20.73 -0.58 -2.86
CA THR A 274 -20.03 0.40 -2.04
C THR A 274 -20.74 0.74 -0.73
N ASN A 275 -22.04 0.48 -0.62
CA ASN A 275 -22.81 0.83 0.58
C ASN A 275 -22.64 -0.17 1.74
N GLU A 276 -22.41 -1.45 1.48
CA GLU A 276 -22.16 -2.45 2.53
C GLU A 276 -20.75 -2.30 3.16
N TYR A 277 -19.75 -1.82 2.39
CA TYR A 277 -18.38 -1.64 2.87
C TYR A 277 -18.13 -0.27 3.51
N LYS A 278 -19.05 0.68 3.38
CA LYS A 278 -18.90 2.04 3.95
C LYS A 278 -19.19 2.12 5.46
N ASP A 279 -19.82 1.10 6.04
CA ASP A 279 -20.17 1.13 7.45
C ASP A 279 -18.96 0.76 8.33
N PHE A 280 -18.48 1.74 9.07
CA PHE A 280 -17.52 1.49 10.15
C PHE A 280 -18.24 0.80 11.30
N SER A 281 -17.74 -0.36 11.72
CA SER A 281 -18.22 -1.05 12.91
C SER A 281 -18.05 -0.17 14.15
N LEU A 282 -18.82 -0.46 15.19
CA LEU A 282 -18.67 0.23 16.49
C LEU A 282 -17.25 0.09 17.06
N GLU A 283 -16.57 -1.01 16.75
CA GLU A 283 -15.19 -1.26 17.16
C GLU A 283 -14.20 -0.38 16.40
N GLU A 284 -14.34 -0.24 15.08
CA GLU A 284 -13.53 0.65 14.27
C GLU A 284 -13.73 2.12 14.66
N ILE A 285 -14.97 2.51 14.98
CA ILE A 285 -15.27 3.87 15.49
C ILE A 285 -14.65 4.08 16.88
N LYS A 286 -14.70 3.08 17.75
CA LYS A 286 -14.02 3.13 19.05
C LYS A 286 -12.51 3.26 18.87
N LEU A 287 -11.94 2.53 17.89
CA LEU A 287 -10.55 2.61 17.52
C LEU A 287 -10.19 4.03 17.07
N LEU A 288 -10.93 4.61 16.12
CA LEU A 288 -10.73 5.97 15.64
C LEU A 288 -10.88 7.00 16.78
N LYS A 289 -11.85 6.82 17.66
CA LYS A 289 -12.02 7.66 18.87
C LYS A 289 -10.87 7.48 19.88
N GLY A 290 -10.30 6.29 19.97
CA GLY A 290 -9.12 6.00 20.79
C GLY A 290 -7.87 6.75 20.31
N PHE A 291 -7.72 7.00 19.02
CA PHE A 291 -6.65 7.85 18.48
C PHE A 291 -6.75 9.31 18.93
N SER A 292 -7.91 9.76 19.39
CA SER A 292 -8.13 11.15 19.84
C SER A 292 -7.86 11.38 21.33
N LYS A 293 -7.66 10.33 22.15
CA LYS A 293 -7.44 10.44 23.62
C LYS A 293 -6.59 9.27 24.12
N ASP A 294 -5.37 9.54 24.55
CA ASP A 294 -4.49 8.83 25.50
C ASP A 294 -4.57 7.30 25.72
N THR A 295 -5.20 6.52 24.84
CA THR A 295 -5.44 5.09 25.07
C THR A 295 -4.92 4.20 23.95
N LEU A 296 -3.68 4.42 23.59
CA LEU A 296 -2.99 3.59 22.59
C LEU A 296 -2.54 2.23 23.14
N SER A 297 -2.41 2.08 24.44
CA SER A 297 -2.06 0.82 25.10
C SER A 297 -3.13 -0.28 24.97
N SER A 298 -4.40 0.08 24.72
CA SER A 298 -5.47 -0.92 24.52
C SER A 298 -5.56 -1.45 23.08
N LEU A 299 -4.92 -0.80 22.12
CA LEU A 299 -4.87 -1.20 20.71
C LEU A 299 -3.89 -2.34 20.44
N GLU A 300 -2.92 -2.52 21.30
CA GLU A 300 -1.91 -3.56 21.23
C GLU A 300 -2.50 -4.97 21.17
N GLY A 301 -3.58 -5.21 21.88
CA GLY A 301 -4.23 -6.52 21.92
C GLY A 301 -5.19 -6.82 20.76
N GLN A 302 -5.73 -5.79 20.10
CA GLN A 302 -6.78 -5.97 19.09
C GLN A 302 -6.29 -5.95 17.64
N LEU A 303 -5.17 -5.28 17.34
CA LEU A 303 -4.59 -5.18 16.00
C LEU A 303 -3.49 -6.21 15.73
N GLY A 304 -3.17 -7.07 16.70
CA GLY A 304 -2.18 -8.15 16.54
C GLY A 304 -0.74 -7.67 16.39
N SER A 305 -0.45 -6.40 16.64
CA SER A 305 0.92 -5.90 16.75
C SER A 305 0.97 -4.62 17.57
N THR A 306 1.69 -4.67 18.63
CA THR A 306 2.08 -3.65 19.62
C THR A 306 2.64 -2.34 19.05
N LEU A 307 2.61 -2.11 17.76
CA LEU A 307 3.54 -1.24 17.05
C LEU A 307 2.94 0.01 16.45
N MET A 308 1.63 0.10 16.34
CA MET A 308 1.03 1.27 15.68
C MET A 308 0.82 2.46 16.60
N SER A 309 0.67 2.21 17.90
CA SER A 309 0.11 3.23 18.79
C SER A 309 1.08 4.30 19.25
N ASP A 310 2.10 3.93 20.02
CA ASP A 310 3.01 4.91 20.63
C ASP A 310 3.87 5.62 19.60
N THR A 311 4.27 4.90 18.55
CA THR A 311 5.13 5.43 17.50
C THR A 311 4.41 6.42 16.59
N ILE A 312 3.15 6.15 16.23
CA ILE A 312 2.35 7.09 15.42
C ILE A 312 2.09 8.36 16.20
N MET A 313 1.69 8.26 17.48
CA MET A 313 1.39 9.44 18.29
C MET A 313 2.64 10.21 18.70
N ASP A 314 3.74 9.55 19.00
CA ASP A 314 5.01 10.23 19.27
C ASP A 314 5.53 10.95 18.01
N ILE A 315 5.35 10.35 16.85
CA ILE A 315 5.62 10.95 15.55
C ILE A 315 4.73 12.17 15.31
N LEU A 316 3.46 12.09 15.61
CA LEU A 316 2.50 13.15 15.38
C LEU A 316 2.68 14.30 16.36
N ASN A 317 2.97 14.00 17.63
CA ASN A 317 3.17 15.00 18.69
C ASN A 317 4.52 15.73 18.60
N LYS A 318 5.58 15.07 18.10
CA LYS A 318 6.91 15.67 17.89
C LYS A 318 7.10 16.26 16.50
N ASN A 319 6.04 16.51 15.79
CA ASN A 319 6.00 16.83 14.39
C ASN A 319 6.58 18.22 14.05
N PRO A 320 7.73 18.31 13.37
CA PRO A 320 8.29 19.57 12.94
C PRO A 320 7.50 20.27 11.83
N TYR A 321 6.49 19.59 11.27
CA TYR A 321 5.69 20.07 10.15
C TYR A 321 4.36 20.69 10.58
N LYS A 322 4.09 20.82 11.88
CA LYS A 322 2.87 21.41 12.44
C LYS A 322 1.58 20.79 11.89
N ILE A 323 1.56 19.46 11.75
CA ILE A 323 0.37 18.73 11.29
C ILE A 323 -0.58 18.57 12.47
N ASP A 324 -1.82 18.97 12.27
CA ASP A 324 -2.91 18.74 13.21
C ASP A 324 -3.62 17.41 12.90
N PHE A 325 -3.14 16.35 13.53
CA PHE A 325 -3.74 15.03 13.37
C PHE A 325 -5.10 14.91 14.07
N GLN A 326 -5.32 15.65 15.13
CA GLN A 326 -6.61 15.70 15.81
C GLN A 326 -7.69 16.23 14.87
N ARG A 327 -7.37 17.25 14.09
CA ARG A 327 -8.25 17.79 13.04
C ARG A 327 -8.62 16.72 12.01
N PHE A 328 -7.65 15.92 11.56
CA PHE A 328 -7.87 14.84 10.61
C PHE A 328 -8.81 13.77 11.17
N ILE A 329 -8.56 13.30 12.41
CA ILE A 329 -9.43 12.33 13.08
C ILE A 329 -10.84 12.90 13.32
N SER A 330 -10.96 14.17 13.71
CA SER A 330 -12.25 14.82 13.88
C SER A 330 -13.05 14.85 12.57
N ALA A 331 -12.40 15.18 11.45
CA ALA A 331 -13.05 15.17 10.14
C ALA A 331 -13.55 13.77 9.73
N ILE A 332 -12.78 12.71 10.04
CA ILE A 332 -13.21 11.32 9.83
C ILE A 332 -14.46 11.02 10.65
N LEU A 333 -14.44 11.34 11.96
CA LEU A 333 -15.56 11.04 12.87
C LEU A 333 -16.83 11.81 12.48
N GLU A 334 -16.70 13.08 12.09
CA GLU A 334 -17.81 13.89 11.58
C GLU A 334 -18.42 13.28 10.33
N LYS A 335 -17.59 12.83 9.40
CA LYS A 335 -18.08 12.19 8.15
C LYS A 335 -18.80 10.88 8.42
N ILE A 336 -18.29 10.06 9.34
CA ILE A 336 -18.95 8.82 9.76
C ILE A 336 -20.32 9.11 10.35
N GLU A 337 -20.43 10.13 11.20
CA GLU A 337 -21.68 10.52 11.84
C GLU A 337 -22.70 11.06 10.81
N GLN A 338 -22.27 11.88 9.87
CA GLN A 338 -23.12 12.36 8.76
C GLN A 338 -23.71 11.20 7.95
N GLN A 339 -22.88 10.22 7.54
CA GLN A 339 -23.37 9.06 6.79
C GLN A 339 -24.36 8.20 7.61
N ARG A 340 -24.21 8.15 8.93
CA ARG A 340 -25.17 7.45 9.79
C ARG A 340 -26.52 8.16 9.85
N GLN A 341 -26.52 9.48 9.90
CA GLN A 341 -27.77 10.27 9.92
C GLN A 341 -28.52 10.17 8.60
N GLU A 342 -27.81 10.26 7.47
CA GLU A 342 -28.37 10.11 6.12
C GLU A 342 -29.03 8.73 5.89
N LYS A 343 -28.59 7.67 6.63
CA LYS A 343 -29.20 6.32 6.54
C LYS A 343 -30.42 6.14 7.45
N LEU A 344 -30.63 7.04 8.41
CA LEU A 344 -31.76 7.00 9.33
C LEU A 344 -32.95 7.83 8.83
N GLU A 345 -32.73 8.69 7.85
CA GLU A 345 -33.75 9.41 7.08
C GLU A 345 -34.20 8.59 5.85
#